data_68df53733ba806a3397856a99def77de
#
_entry.id   68df53733ba806a3397856a99def77de
#
_cell.length_a   1.000
_cell.length_b   1.000
_cell.length_c   1.000
_cell.angle_alpha   90.00
_cell.angle_beta   90.00
_cell.angle_gamma   90.00
#
_symmetry.space_group_name_H-M   'P 1'
#
loop_
_entity.id
_entity.type
_entity.pdbx_description
1 polymer ?
#
loop_
_entity_poly.entity_id
_entity_poly.type
_entity_poly.pdbx_seq_one_letter_code
_entity_poly.pdbx_strand_id
1 'polypeptide(L)'
;MDLLNDASPKVHEPILATFKGTRLVNFHTTETPGKRTMEFRISHRFGAANGGAYNAFGLDGGASIRLGLEYSYDGRLAFGIGRTSYEKMLDGFVKYKLLRQSVDGYMPLSLTLMGGVYTTRLKNTKFDNYGLAGRTSYCLQAIVARKFGERLSLLVAPTYLHYNLVDSLGDKNDGVVLGFCGRYKFDARTAITAEYGYRILKNFANNSALNYYNSFAVGVDIETGGHVFQMQFVNSFGIVENQFFMRTTDSWKNWGIRLGFNVSRMFAI
;
A
#
# COMPACT_ATOMS: atom_id res chain seq x y z
N MET A 1 -53.35 0.23 -3.23
CA MET A 1 -52.28 1.15 -3.65
C MET A 1 -50.85 0.64 -3.29
N ASP A 2 -50.72 -0.57 -2.74
CA ASP A 2 -49.42 -1.12 -2.25
C ASP A 2 -48.69 -2.02 -3.23
N LEU A 3 -49.26 -2.44 -4.33
CA LEU A 3 -48.66 -3.36 -5.29
C LEU A 3 -47.59 -2.70 -6.23
N LEU A 4 -47.59 -1.37 -6.32
CA LEU A 4 -46.63 -0.63 -7.14
C LEU A 4 -45.28 -0.36 -6.41
N ASN A 5 -45.27 -0.40 -5.08
CA ASN A 5 -44.06 -0.23 -4.29
C ASN A 5 -43.15 -1.49 -4.25
N ASP A 6 -43.70 -2.66 -4.54
CA ASP A 6 -42.95 -3.93 -4.52
C ASP A 6 -42.21 -4.20 -5.84
N ALA A 7 -42.48 -3.43 -6.90
CA ALA A 7 -41.89 -3.59 -8.22
C ALA A 7 -40.65 -2.68 -8.45
N SER A 8 -40.33 -1.78 -7.54
CA SER A 8 -39.13 -0.95 -7.66
C SER A 8 -37.91 -1.79 -7.32
N PRO A 9 -36.86 -1.83 -8.17
CA PRO A 9 -35.65 -2.55 -7.85
C PRO A 9 -35.06 -2.02 -6.54
N LYS A 10 -34.84 -2.90 -5.56
CA LYS A 10 -34.20 -2.52 -4.29
C LYS A 10 -32.82 -1.94 -4.58
N VAL A 11 -32.64 -0.66 -4.31
CA VAL A 11 -31.34 0.01 -4.45
C VAL A 11 -30.52 -0.32 -3.20
N HIS A 12 -29.46 -1.12 -3.39
CA HIS A 12 -28.51 -1.47 -2.33
C HIS A 12 -27.49 -0.35 -2.17
N GLU A 13 -27.64 0.48 -1.14
CA GLU A 13 -26.71 1.59 -0.91
C GLU A 13 -25.33 1.08 -0.48
N PRO A 14 -24.25 1.48 -1.18
CA PRO A 14 -22.91 1.14 -0.77
C PRO A 14 -22.52 1.88 0.51
N ILE A 15 -21.75 1.25 1.38
CA ILE A 15 -21.15 1.94 2.53
C ILE A 15 -20.30 3.12 2.05
N LEU A 16 -20.25 4.19 2.83
CA LEU A 16 -19.55 5.42 2.45
C LEU A 16 -18.05 5.18 2.19
N ALA A 17 -17.37 4.48 3.07
CA ALA A 17 -15.98 4.08 2.93
C ALA A 17 -15.63 2.94 3.91
N THR A 18 -14.82 1.97 3.46
CA THR A 18 -14.24 0.94 4.32
C THR A 18 -13.00 1.51 5.04
N PHE A 19 -12.17 2.25 4.31
CA PHE A 19 -11.00 2.96 4.83
C PHE A 19 -11.11 4.45 4.51
N LYS A 20 -10.31 5.28 5.16
CA LYS A 20 -10.31 6.72 4.88
C LYS A 20 -9.44 7.07 3.68
N GLY A 21 -8.26 6.50 3.60
CA GLY A 21 -7.29 6.78 2.54
C GLY A 21 -7.24 5.70 1.48
N THR A 22 -6.68 6.03 0.33
CA THR A 22 -6.40 5.08 -0.76
C THR A 22 -5.27 4.11 -0.42
N ARG A 23 -4.46 4.47 0.58
CA ARG A 23 -3.46 3.60 1.22
C ARG A 23 -3.60 3.64 2.74
N LEU A 24 -3.27 2.53 3.40
CA LEU A 24 -3.15 2.45 4.86
C LEU A 24 -1.78 3.05 5.25
N VAL A 25 -0.80 2.24 5.60
CA VAL A 25 0.59 2.71 5.76
C VAL A 25 1.33 2.62 4.43
N ASN A 26 1.53 1.40 3.93
CA ASN A 26 2.11 1.10 2.62
C ASN A 26 1.08 0.51 1.66
N PHE A 27 0.21 -0.37 2.18
CA PHE A 27 -0.75 -1.15 1.39
C PHE A 27 -1.82 -0.28 0.75
N HIS A 28 -2.17 -0.61 -0.48
CA HIS A 28 -3.40 -0.10 -1.08
C HIS A 28 -4.62 -0.59 -0.30
N THR A 29 -5.62 0.27 -0.19
CA THR A 29 -6.95 -0.08 0.32
C THR A 29 -7.93 -0.28 -0.83
N THR A 30 -9.16 -0.67 -0.52
CA THR A 30 -10.25 -0.73 -1.51
C THR A 30 -10.70 0.66 -1.98
N GLU A 31 -10.20 1.73 -1.38
CA GLU A 31 -10.61 3.09 -1.73
C GLU A 31 -9.86 3.63 -2.95
N THR A 32 -10.57 4.42 -3.73
CA THR A 32 -10.08 5.28 -4.82
C THR A 32 -10.49 6.71 -4.51
N PRO A 33 -9.83 7.73 -5.04
CA PRO A 33 -10.33 9.09 -4.97
C PRO A 33 -11.79 9.19 -5.49
N GLY A 34 -12.51 10.20 -5.11
CA GLY A 34 -13.85 10.48 -5.63
C GLY A 34 -13.84 10.68 -7.16
N LYS A 35 -15.02 10.70 -7.76
CA LYS A 35 -15.17 10.99 -9.19
C LYS A 35 -14.49 12.33 -9.53
N ARG A 36 -13.63 12.34 -10.55
CA ARG A 36 -12.85 13.51 -11.00
C ARG A 36 -12.07 14.19 -9.86
N THR A 37 -11.51 13.35 -8.99
CA THR A 37 -10.71 13.82 -7.86
C THR A 37 -9.30 13.25 -7.97
N MET A 38 -8.32 14.05 -7.64
CA MET A 38 -6.92 13.68 -7.56
C MET A 38 -6.46 13.68 -6.11
N GLU A 39 -5.74 12.65 -5.69
CA GLU A 39 -5.01 12.61 -4.44
C GLU A 39 -3.53 12.90 -4.70
N PHE A 40 -2.96 13.86 -4.00
CA PHE A 40 -1.52 14.01 -3.85
C PHE A 40 -1.08 13.42 -2.53
N ARG A 41 -0.02 12.59 -2.54
CA ARG A 41 0.50 11.92 -1.36
C ARG A 41 2.01 12.05 -1.27
N ILE A 42 2.47 12.45 -0.09
CA ILE A 42 3.87 12.39 0.33
C ILE A 42 4.00 11.24 1.33
N SER A 43 4.92 10.31 1.09
CA SER A 43 5.27 9.26 2.05
C SER A 43 6.75 9.36 2.38
N HIS A 44 7.07 9.30 3.66
CA HIS A 44 8.44 9.46 4.17
C HIS A 44 8.77 8.32 5.15
N ARG A 45 9.99 7.79 5.05
CA ARG A 45 10.57 6.82 5.98
C ARG A 45 11.96 7.30 6.38
N PHE A 46 12.20 7.39 7.68
CA PHE A 46 13.52 7.69 8.24
C PHE A 46 14.44 6.46 8.23
N GLY A 47 15.66 6.61 8.69
CA GLY A 47 16.59 5.53 8.93
C GLY A 47 16.08 4.53 9.96
N ALA A 48 16.76 3.40 10.14
CA ALA A 48 16.42 2.42 11.16
C ALA A 48 16.87 2.88 12.56
N ALA A 49 16.04 2.60 13.58
CA ALA A 49 16.30 2.98 14.96
C ALA A 49 17.43 2.18 15.64
N ASN A 50 17.91 1.10 15.01
CA ASN A 50 18.95 0.21 15.55
C ASN A 50 20.32 0.88 15.76
N GLY A 51 20.55 2.07 15.19
CA GLY A 51 21.73 2.90 15.49
C GLY A 51 21.67 3.60 16.85
N GLY A 52 20.56 3.48 17.57
CA GLY A 52 20.35 4.05 18.91
C GLY A 52 20.44 5.58 18.96
N ALA A 53 20.78 6.09 20.12
CA ALA A 53 20.87 7.53 20.35
C ALA A 53 21.93 8.24 19.50
N TYR A 54 22.98 7.53 19.08
CA TYR A 54 24.03 8.08 18.22
C TYR A 54 23.48 8.60 16.88
N ASN A 55 22.50 7.89 16.30
CA ASN A 55 21.83 8.29 15.04
C ASN A 55 20.44 8.91 15.29
N ALA A 56 20.21 9.47 16.48
CA ALA A 56 18.91 9.99 16.89
C ALA A 56 17.77 8.99 16.57
N PHE A 57 17.99 7.70 16.85
CA PHE A 57 17.04 6.60 16.55
C PHE A 57 16.58 6.55 15.08
N GLY A 58 17.49 6.86 14.16
CA GLY A 58 17.28 6.83 12.73
C GLY A 58 16.87 8.16 12.10
N LEU A 59 16.65 9.22 12.88
CA LEU A 59 16.29 10.54 12.34
C LEU A 59 17.44 11.17 11.56
N ASP A 60 18.70 10.93 11.95
CA ASP A 60 19.91 11.38 11.24
C ASP A 60 20.29 10.46 10.08
N GLY A 61 19.55 9.37 9.89
CA GLY A 61 19.80 8.40 8.82
C GLY A 61 19.29 8.87 7.46
N GLY A 62 19.63 8.10 6.42
CA GLY A 62 19.08 8.34 5.08
C GLY A 62 17.55 8.20 5.06
N ALA A 63 16.89 8.98 4.21
CA ALA A 63 15.45 8.98 4.08
C ALA A 63 14.98 8.37 2.76
N SER A 64 13.86 7.65 2.80
CA SER A 64 13.08 7.26 1.63
C SER A 64 11.84 8.12 1.53
N ILE A 65 11.69 8.80 0.40
CA ILE A 65 10.56 9.70 0.14
C ILE A 65 9.89 9.27 -1.16
N ARG A 66 8.56 9.14 -1.13
CA ARG A 66 7.75 8.94 -2.33
C ARG A 66 6.76 10.08 -2.49
N LEU A 67 6.77 10.68 -3.68
CA LEU A 67 5.74 11.60 -4.15
C LEU A 67 4.83 10.83 -5.11
N GLY A 68 3.54 10.88 -4.87
CA GLY A 68 2.55 10.16 -5.67
C GLY A 68 1.32 10.99 -5.99
N LEU A 69 0.77 10.73 -7.16
CA LEU A 69 -0.51 11.25 -7.62
C LEU A 69 -1.42 10.06 -7.95
N GLU A 70 -2.67 10.11 -7.52
CA GLU A 70 -3.70 9.14 -7.88
C GLU A 70 -4.95 9.90 -8.33
N TYR A 71 -5.41 9.65 -9.54
CA TYR A 71 -6.60 10.27 -10.12
C TYR A 71 -7.68 9.23 -10.35
N SER A 72 -8.92 9.56 -10.04
CA SER A 72 -10.08 8.71 -10.33
C SER A 72 -11.01 9.38 -11.34
N TYR A 73 -11.34 8.63 -12.40
CA TYR A 73 -12.23 9.07 -13.45
C TYR A 73 -13.69 9.11 -13.00
N ASP A 74 -14.17 8.04 -12.40
CA ASP A 74 -15.59 7.83 -12.06
C ASP A 74 -15.84 7.44 -10.59
N GLY A 75 -14.80 7.45 -9.74
CA GLY A 75 -14.85 6.97 -8.36
C GLY A 75 -14.68 5.45 -8.22
N ARG A 76 -14.52 4.71 -9.33
CA ARG A 76 -14.22 3.28 -9.38
C ARG A 76 -12.89 2.96 -10.04
N LEU A 77 -12.64 3.58 -11.20
CA LEU A 77 -11.40 3.45 -11.95
C LEU A 77 -10.44 4.57 -11.55
N ALA A 78 -9.27 4.20 -11.05
CA ALA A 78 -8.23 5.14 -10.67
C ALA A 78 -6.88 4.74 -11.26
N PHE A 79 -6.08 5.76 -11.57
CA PHE A 79 -4.72 5.65 -12.11
C PHE A 79 -3.78 6.39 -11.16
N GLY A 80 -2.64 5.80 -10.88
CA GLY A 80 -1.65 6.46 -10.06
C GLY A 80 -0.26 6.36 -10.65
N ILE A 81 0.54 7.38 -10.34
CA ILE A 81 1.97 7.44 -10.67
C ILE A 81 2.73 7.93 -9.44
N GLY A 82 3.97 7.51 -9.33
CA GLY A 82 4.82 7.95 -8.22
C GLY A 82 6.30 7.87 -8.51
N ARG A 83 7.04 8.59 -7.66
CA ARG A 83 8.50 8.58 -7.66
C ARG A 83 9.01 8.40 -6.25
N THR A 84 9.81 7.36 -6.04
CA THR A 84 10.48 7.07 -4.77
C THR A 84 11.96 7.40 -4.89
N SER A 85 12.54 8.05 -3.86
CA SER A 85 13.99 8.33 -3.82
C SER A 85 14.79 7.04 -3.66
N TYR A 86 14.31 6.08 -2.85
CA TYR A 86 14.92 4.77 -2.69
C TYR A 86 14.90 4.02 -4.03
N GLU A 87 16.07 3.52 -4.44
CA GLU A 87 16.30 2.90 -5.75
C GLU A 87 15.91 3.77 -6.96
N LYS A 88 15.66 5.06 -6.75
CA LYS A 88 15.16 6.00 -7.80
C LYS A 88 13.98 5.40 -8.56
N MET A 89 13.08 4.72 -7.83
CA MET A 89 11.96 3.97 -8.38
C MET A 89 10.90 4.90 -8.97
N LEU A 90 10.46 4.59 -10.17
CA LEU A 90 9.24 5.09 -10.78
C LEU A 90 8.18 4.01 -10.67
N ASP A 91 6.98 4.36 -10.28
CA ASP A 91 5.84 3.46 -10.19
C ASP A 91 4.62 4.01 -10.91
N GLY A 92 3.85 3.11 -11.48
CA GLY A 92 2.54 3.37 -12.04
C GLY A 92 1.58 2.25 -11.69
N PHE A 93 0.30 2.56 -11.47
CA PHE A 93 -0.70 1.56 -11.16
C PHE A 93 -2.09 1.94 -11.65
N VAL A 94 -2.92 0.95 -11.80
CA VAL A 94 -4.36 1.07 -12.09
C VAL A 94 -5.12 0.32 -11.01
N LYS A 95 -6.20 0.92 -10.49
CA LYS A 95 -7.13 0.32 -9.52
C LYS A 95 -8.54 0.33 -10.08
N TYR A 96 -9.27 -0.76 -9.87
CA TYR A 96 -10.67 -0.84 -10.21
C TYR A 96 -11.50 -1.43 -9.08
N LYS A 97 -12.47 -0.66 -8.55
CA LYS A 97 -13.45 -1.12 -7.55
C LYS A 97 -14.49 -2.02 -8.23
N LEU A 98 -14.31 -3.32 -8.10
CA LEU A 98 -15.20 -4.32 -8.69
C LEU A 98 -16.50 -4.45 -7.88
N LEU A 99 -16.36 -4.66 -6.55
CA LEU A 99 -17.48 -4.80 -5.63
C LEU A 99 -17.38 -3.75 -4.51
N ARG A 100 -18.55 -3.30 -4.03
CA ARG A 100 -18.68 -2.37 -2.92
C ARG A 100 -19.60 -2.95 -1.87
N GLN A 101 -19.13 -3.05 -0.65
CA GLN A 101 -19.96 -3.48 0.48
C GLN A 101 -21.20 -2.60 0.59
N SER A 102 -22.38 -3.19 0.81
CA SER A 102 -23.63 -2.45 0.98
C SER A 102 -24.03 -2.33 2.46
N VAL A 103 -24.81 -1.30 2.76
CA VAL A 103 -25.30 -1.01 4.13
C VAL A 103 -26.23 -2.12 4.62
N ASP A 104 -27.08 -2.63 3.75
CA ASP A 104 -28.08 -3.66 4.01
C ASP A 104 -27.50 -5.10 4.06
N GLY A 105 -26.18 -5.25 3.80
CA GLY A 105 -25.50 -6.55 3.82
C GLY A 105 -25.71 -7.41 2.58
N TYR A 106 -26.44 -6.96 1.55
CA TYR A 106 -26.58 -7.66 0.27
C TYR A 106 -25.22 -7.98 -0.34
N MET A 107 -24.32 -7.00 -0.40
CA MET A 107 -22.91 -7.20 -0.72
C MET A 107 -22.09 -7.14 0.58
N PRO A 108 -21.58 -8.27 1.09
CA PRO A 108 -20.97 -8.32 2.42
C PRO A 108 -19.55 -7.77 2.47
N LEU A 109 -18.90 -7.52 1.34
CA LEU A 109 -17.50 -7.09 1.23
C LEU A 109 -17.26 -6.15 0.04
N SER A 110 -16.13 -5.44 0.08
CA SER A 110 -15.61 -4.67 -1.04
C SER A 110 -14.44 -5.41 -1.69
N LEU A 111 -14.34 -5.37 -3.02
CA LEU A 111 -13.25 -5.95 -3.81
C LEU A 111 -12.73 -4.89 -4.78
N THR A 112 -11.42 -4.65 -4.73
CA THR A 112 -10.69 -3.79 -5.67
C THR A 112 -9.55 -4.59 -6.29
N LEU A 113 -9.42 -4.55 -7.60
CA LEU A 113 -8.27 -5.10 -8.30
C LEU A 113 -7.25 -4.00 -8.54
N MET A 114 -5.97 -4.32 -8.40
CA MET A 114 -4.86 -3.41 -8.67
C MET A 114 -3.78 -4.09 -9.50
N GLY A 115 -3.33 -3.41 -10.55
CA GLY A 115 -2.14 -3.77 -11.32
C GLY A 115 -1.12 -2.64 -11.24
N GLY A 116 0.12 -2.98 -10.89
CA GLY A 116 1.21 -2.03 -10.75
C GLY A 116 2.45 -2.39 -11.57
N VAL A 117 3.19 -1.38 -11.99
CA VAL A 117 4.49 -1.48 -12.67
C VAL A 117 5.51 -0.60 -11.95
N TYR A 118 6.71 -1.11 -11.76
CA TYR A 118 7.78 -0.46 -11.01
C TYR A 118 9.08 -0.56 -11.80
N THR A 119 9.75 0.57 -12.01
CA THR A 119 11.00 0.62 -12.78
C THR A 119 12.07 1.38 -12.01
N THR A 120 13.17 0.73 -11.69
CA THR A 120 14.33 1.41 -11.08
C THR A 120 15.10 2.23 -12.11
N ARG A 121 15.57 3.41 -11.68
CA ARG A 121 16.40 4.34 -12.48
C ARG A 121 17.82 4.45 -11.92
N LEU A 122 18.23 3.53 -11.06
CA LEU A 122 19.62 3.45 -10.61
C LEU A 122 20.55 3.25 -11.82
N LYS A 123 21.68 3.97 -11.82
CA LYS A 123 22.76 3.81 -12.80
C LYS A 123 23.79 2.83 -12.26
N ASN A 124 24.62 2.28 -13.15
CA ASN A 124 25.74 1.40 -12.82
C ASN A 124 25.33 0.17 -12.02
N THR A 125 24.23 -0.45 -12.41
CA THR A 125 23.78 -1.71 -11.87
C THR A 125 24.01 -2.81 -12.91
N LYS A 126 24.05 -4.06 -12.46
CA LYS A 126 24.08 -5.23 -13.35
C LYS A 126 22.89 -5.28 -14.34
N PHE A 127 21.87 -4.46 -14.10
CA PHE A 127 20.70 -4.33 -14.98
C PHE A 127 20.91 -3.38 -16.18
N ASP A 128 22.00 -2.63 -16.23
CA ASP A 128 22.22 -1.63 -17.29
C ASP A 128 22.26 -2.26 -18.68
N ASN A 129 22.79 -3.47 -18.80
CA ASN A 129 22.87 -4.21 -20.05
C ASN A 129 21.51 -4.76 -20.55
N TYR A 130 20.49 -4.79 -19.70
CA TYR A 130 19.16 -5.34 -20.04
C TYR A 130 18.13 -4.26 -20.32
N GLY A 131 18.54 -3.01 -20.40
CA GLY A 131 17.68 -1.87 -20.71
C GLY A 131 16.55 -1.65 -19.70
N LEU A 132 15.45 -1.08 -20.17
CA LEU A 132 14.27 -0.78 -19.35
C LEU A 132 13.58 -2.06 -18.86
N ALA A 133 13.51 -3.08 -19.71
CA ALA A 133 12.83 -4.33 -19.38
C ALA A 133 13.43 -5.00 -18.13
N GLY A 134 14.75 -5.15 -18.06
CA GLY A 134 15.42 -5.78 -16.92
C GLY A 134 15.26 -5.00 -15.60
N ARG A 135 14.92 -3.72 -15.66
CA ARG A 135 14.72 -2.83 -14.51
C ARG A 135 13.29 -2.80 -14.00
N THR A 136 12.38 -3.52 -14.67
CA THR A 136 10.95 -3.44 -14.42
C THR A 136 10.45 -4.67 -13.67
N SER A 137 9.53 -4.43 -12.76
CA SER A 137 8.77 -5.45 -12.04
C SER A 137 7.29 -5.11 -12.03
N TYR A 138 6.46 -6.10 -11.80
CA TYR A 138 5.00 -6.00 -11.86
C TYR A 138 4.37 -6.51 -10.58
N CYS A 139 3.18 -6.00 -10.27
CA CYS A 139 2.37 -6.43 -9.14
C CYS A 139 0.91 -6.57 -9.56
N LEU A 140 0.29 -7.65 -9.12
CA LEU A 140 -1.15 -7.83 -9.22
C LEU A 140 -1.70 -8.09 -7.82
N GLN A 141 -2.76 -7.37 -7.44
CA GLN A 141 -3.42 -7.51 -6.14
C GLN A 141 -4.93 -7.64 -6.30
N ALA A 142 -5.52 -8.53 -5.52
CA ALA A 142 -6.95 -8.53 -5.24
C ALA A 142 -7.13 -8.05 -3.80
N ILE A 143 -7.69 -6.86 -3.62
CA ILE A 143 -7.84 -6.20 -2.32
C ILE A 143 -9.27 -6.43 -1.85
N VAL A 144 -9.44 -7.33 -0.88
CA VAL A 144 -10.74 -7.68 -0.29
C VAL A 144 -10.84 -7.03 1.08
N ALA A 145 -11.90 -6.29 1.34
CA ALA A 145 -12.08 -5.62 2.60
C ALA A 145 -13.52 -5.67 3.10
N ARG A 146 -13.66 -5.60 4.42
CA ARG A 146 -14.95 -5.49 5.10
C ARG A 146 -14.87 -4.50 6.25
N LYS A 147 -15.89 -3.66 6.33
CA LYS A 147 -16.13 -2.79 7.47
C LYS A 147 -17.10 -3.49 8.43
N PHE A 148 -16.66 -3.69 9.66
CA PHE A 148 -17.44 -4.29 10.74
C PHE A 148 -17.95 -3.17 11.66
N GLY A 149 -19.20 -2.78 11.48
CA GLY A 149 -19.78 -1.65 12.19
C GLY A 149 -19.10 -0.31 11.85
N GLU A 150 -19.04 0.61 12.81
CA GLU A 150 -18.52 1.96 12.57
C GLU A 150 -17.00 2.10 12.79
N ARG A 151 -16.39 1.20 13.56
CA ARG A 151 -15.04 1.35 14.07
C ARG A 151 -14.00 0.46 13.43
N LEU A 152 -14.34 -0.80 13.13
CA LEU A 152 -13.36 -1.79 12.66
C LEU A 152 -13.47 -2.01 11.16
N SER A 153 -12.35 -1.94 10.47
CA SER A 153 -12.19 -2.34 9.08
C SER A 153 -11.02 -3.31 8.96
N LEU A 154 -11.24 -4.41 8.25
CA LEU A 154 -10.22 -5.42 7.96
C LEU A 154 -10.06 -5.58 6.46
N LEU A 155 -8.85 -5.93 6.04
CA LEU A 155 -8.48 -6.12 4.64
C LEU A 155 -7.53 -7.30 4.51
N VAL A 156 -7.73 -8.08 3.45
CA VAL A 156 -6.83 -9.12 3.00
C VAL A 156 -6.49 -8.86 1.53
N ALA A 157 -5.19 -8.96 1.19
CA ALA A 157 -4.70 -8.64 -0.15
C ALA A 157 -3.75 -9.75 -0.65
N PRO A 158 -4.26 -10.82 -1.29
CA PRO A 158 -3.41 -11.70 -2.07
C PRO A 158 -2.72 -10.90 -3.18
N THR A 159 -1.41 -11.04 -3.24
CA THR A 159 -0.52 -10.25 -4.09
C THR A 159 0.45 -11.16 -4.82
N TYR A 160 0.52 -11.01 -6.13
CA TYR A 160 1.53 -11.62 -6.99
C TYR A 160 2.51 -10.55 -7.47
N LEU A 161 3.79 -10.86 -7.41
CA LEU A 161 4.89 -9.99 -7.84
C LEU A 161 5.76 -10.73 -8.85
N HIS A 162 6.13 -10.06 -9.92
CA HIS A 162 7.05 -10.56 -10.95
C HIS A 162 8.19 -9.57 -11.17
N TYR A 163 9.42 -10.08 -11.17
CA TYR A 163 10.63 -9.32 -11.50
C TYR A 163 11.20 -9.83 -12.82
N ASN A 164 11.36 -8.96 -13.81
CA ASN A 164 11.94 -9.35 -15.08
C ASN A 164 13.39 -9.83 -14.92
N LEU A 165 14.12 -9.25 -13.94
CA LEU A 165 15.48 -9.67 -13.62
C LEU A 165 15.67 -9.73 -12.11
N VAL A 166 16.32 -10.78 -11.63
CA VAL A 166 16.62 -11.02 -10.23
C VAL A 166 18.10 -10.83 -9.92
N ASP A 167 18.43 -10.72 -8.64
CA ASP A 167 19.77 -10.36 -8.19
C ASP A 167 20.78 -11.51 -8.29
N SER A 168 20.34 -12.75 -8.22
CA SER A 168 21.16 -13.94 -8.23
C SER A 168 20.55 -15.01 -9.12
N LEU A 169 21.40 -15.87 -9.72
CA LEU A 169 20.96 -17.01 -10.54
C LEU A 169 20.07 -18.01 -9.79
N GLY A 170 20.18 -18.07 -8.46
CA GLY A 170 19.34 -18.92 -7.62
C GLY A 170 17.99 -18.31 -7.25
N ASP A 171 17.78 -17.03 -7.50
CA ASP A 171 16.53 -16.35 -7.19
C ASP A 171 15.45 -16.66 -8.22
N LYS A 172 14.18 -16.61 -7.79
CA LYS A 172 13.01 -16.75 -8.66
C LYS A 172 12.49 -15.37 -9.03
N ASN A 173 11.95 -15.27 -10.24
CA ASN A 173 11.32 -14.03 -10.71
C ASN A 173 10.01 -13.72 -9.99
N ASP A 174 9.34 -14.74 -9.44
CA ASP A 174 7.99 -14.65 -8.90
C ASP A 174 7.97 -14.67 -7.39
N GLY A 175 7.10 -13.86 -6.81
CA GLY A 175 6.80 -13.80 -5.39
C GLY A 175 5.30 -13.77 -5.14
N VAL A 176 4.85 -14.43 -4.07
CA VAL A 176 3.45 -14.40 -3.63
C VAL A 176 3.40 -13.98 -2.17
N VAL A 177 2.58 -12.99 -1.89
CA VAL A 177 2.38 -12.41 -0.56
C VAL A 177 0.90 -12.39 -0.22
N LEU A 178 0.58 -12.72 1.02
CA LEU A 178 -0.74 -12.49 1.58
C LEU A 178 -0.65 -11.30 2.54
N GLY A 179 -1.26 -10.19 2.14
CA GLY A 179 -1.32 -8.96 2.93
C GLY A 179 -2.52 -8.98 3.88
N PHE A 180 -2.31 -8.50 5.10
CA PHE A 180 -3.36 -8.30 6.11
C PHE A 180 -3.28 -6.87 6.60
N CYS A 181 -4.43 -6.19 6.67
CA CYS A 181 -4.49 -4.85 7.24
C CYS A 181 -5.71 -4.72 8.14
N GLY A 182 -5.54 -3.91 9.18
CA GLY A 182 -6.60 -3.54 10.11
C GLY A 182 -6.58 -2.04 10.39
N ARG A 183 -7.79 -1.47 10.57
CA ARG A 183 -7.99 -0.10 11.00
C ARG A 183 -9.06 -0.06 12.07
N TYR A 184 -8.75 0.52 13.21
CA TYR A 184 -9.70 0.71 14.32
C TYR A 184 -9.83 2.18 14.67
N LYS A 185 -11.03 2.73 14.56
CA LYS A 185 -11.36 4.12 14.90
C LYS A 185 -11.61 4.26 16.40
N PHE A 186 -10.89 5.15 17.04
CA PHE A 186 -11.16 5.56 18.42
C PHE A 186 -12.26 6.62 18.46
N ASP A 187 -12.17 7.61 17.59
CA ASP A 187 -13.12 8.70 17.44
C ASP A 187 -13.34 9.05 15.94
N ALA A 188 -14.03 10.16 15.68
CA ALA A 188 -14.35 10.58 14.31
C ALA A 188 -13.12 10.90 13.46
N ARG A 189 -11.98 11.25 14.06
CA ARG A 189 -10.77 11.75 13.38
C ARG A 189 -9.55 10.88 13.57
N THR A 190 -9.51 10.02 14.59
CA THR A 190 -8.32 9.27 14.98
C THR A 190 -8.55 7.77 14.83
N ALA A 191 -7.62 7.09 14.20
CA ALA A 191 -7.63 5.63 14.08
C ALA A 191 -6.22 5.05 14.25
N ILE A 192 -6.14 3.85 14.83
CA ILE A 192 -4.94 3.03 14.78
C ILE A 192 -5.00 2.12 13.56
N THR A 193 -3.86 1.88 12.95
CA THR A 193 -3.70 1.04 11.76
C THR A 193 -2.58 0.03 11.97
N ALA A 194 -2.74 -1.14 11.37
CA ALA A 194 -1.70 -2.15 11.33
C ALA A 194 -1.74 -2.86 9.98
N GLU A 195 -0.57 -3.25 9.46
CA GLU A 195 -0.44 -4.02 8.24
C GLU A 195 0.67 -5.05 8.36
N TYR A 196 0.47 -6.22 7.75
CA TYR A 196 1.43 -7.31 7.73
C TYR A 196 1.42 -8.01 6.38
N GLY A 197 2.59 -8.14 5.76
CA GLY A 197 2.80 -8.85 4.49
C GLY A 197 3.47 -10.20 4.71
N TYR A 198 2.70 -11.29 4.67
CA TYR A 198 3.21 -12.66 4.80
C TYR A 198 3.65 -13.20 3.43
N ARG A 199 4.95 -13.44 3.25
CA ARG A 199 5.51 -14.01 2.02
C ARG A 199 5.27 -15.51 1.97
N ILE A 200 4.34 -15.94 1.11
CA ILE A 200 4.04 -17.37 0.86
C ILE A 200 5.11 -17.97 -0.02
N LEU A 201 5.35 -17.36 -1.17
CA LEU A 201 6.41 -17.73 -2.11
C LEU A 201 7.51 -16.66 -2.04
N LYS A 202 8.67 -17.07 -1.52
CA LYS A 202 9.86 -16.25 -1.44
C LYS A 202 10.61 -16.39 -2.74
N ASN A 203 10.81 -15.28 -3.44
CA ASN A 203 11.55 -15.27 -4.71
C ASN A 203 13.07 -15.27 -4.54
N PHE A 204 13.58 -15.09 -3.32
CA PHE A 204 15.01 -15.08 -3.04
C PHE A 204 15.48 -16.47 -2.65
N ALA A 205 16.58 -16.92 -3.24
CA ALA A 205 17.33 -18.08 -2.78
C ALA A 205 17.83 -17.83 -1.35
N ASN A 206 18.22 -18.91 -0.66
CA ASN A 206 18.91 -18.80 0.63
C ASN A 206 20.31 -18.17 0.41
N ASN A 207 20.33 -16.92 0.02
CA ASN A 207 21.53 -16.14 -0.12
C ASN A 207 21.94 -15.70 1.28
N SER A 208 23.05 -16.23 1.78
CA SER A 208 23.61 -15.92 3.10
C SER A 208 23.96 -14.44 3.32
N ALA A 209 23.99 -13.63 2.27
CA ALA A 209 24.40 -12.22 2.34
C ALA A 209 23.25 -11.28 2.77
N LEU A 210 21.99 -11.59 2.50
CA LEU A 210 20.86 -10.73 2.83
C LEU A 210 19.67 -11.54 3.36
N ASN A 211 19.25 -11.23 4.58
CA ASN A 211 18.01 -11.76 5.15
C ASN A 211 16.86 -10.82 4.81
N TYR A 212 15.82 -11.36 4.19
CA TYR A 212 14.59 -10.63 3.94
C TYR A 212 13.49 -11.05 4.92
N TYR A 213 12.80 -10.08 5.47
CA TYR A 213 11.76 -10.25 6.48
C TYR A 213 10.38 -9.90 5.91
N ASN A 214 9.34 -10.39 6.57
CA ASN A 214 7.99 -9.96 6.29
C ASN A 214 7.82 -8.48 6.67
N SER A 215 7.13 -7.72 5.83
CA SER A 215 6.82 -6.32 6.15
C SER A 215 5.77 -6.26 7.25
N PHE A 216 6.00 -5.41 8.24
CA PHE A 216 5.07 -5.14 9.32
C PHE A 216 5.11 -3.65 9.67
N ALA A 217 3.94 -3.05 9.82
CA ALA A 217 3.80 -1.67 10.22
C ALA A 217 2.63 -1.48 11.17
N VAL A 218 2.78 -0.52 12.07
CA VAL A 218 1.70 0.02 12.91
C VAL A 218 1.70 1.53 12.81
N GLY A 219 0.53 2.15 12.85
CA GLY A 219 0.43 3.59 12.69
C GLY A 219 -0.82 4.18 13.31
N VAL A 220 -0.87 5.50 13.31
CA VAL A 220 -2.02 6.31 13.71
C VAL A 220 -2.38 7.23 12.56
N ASP A 221 -3.65 7.23 12.19
CA ASP A 221 -4.23 8.15 11.23
C ASP A 221 -4.93 9.29 11.97
N ILE A 222 -4.68 10.53 11.53
CA ILE A 222 -5.35 11.73 12.02
C ILE A 222 -5.99 12.43 10.82
N GLU A 223 -7.31 12.58 10.86
CA GLU A 223 -8.10 13.19 9.80
C GLU A 223 -8.38 14.66 10.11
N THR A 224 -8.00 15.54 9.22
CA THR A 224 -8.31 16.97 9.30
C THR A 224 -8.95 17.41 7.99
N GLY A 225 -10.11 18.01 8.03
CA GLY A 225 -10.93 18.61 6.95
C GLY A 225 -10.58 18.49 5.45
N GLY A 226 -9.52 17.87 5.05
CA GLY A 226 -9.09 17.71 3.65
C GLY A 226 -7.74 17.00 3.54
N HIS A 227 -7.08 16.80 4.69
CA HIS A 227 -5.83 16.08 4.76
C HIS A 227 -5.97 14.83 5.63
N VAL A 228 -5.20 13.80 5.31
CA VAL A 228 -4.97 12.64 6.18
C VAL A 228 -3.49 12.63 6.53
N PHE A 229 -3.21 12.74 7.82
CA PHE A 229 -1.87 12.60 8.39
C PHE A 229 -1.76 11.20 8.98
N GLN A 230 -0.68 10.50 8.66
CA GLN A 230 -0.41 9.17 9.17
C GLN A 230 0.99 9.17 9.76
N MET A 231 1.14 8.78 11.02
CA MET A 231 2.43 8.50 11.65
C MET A 231 2.54 6.99 11.85
N GLN A 232 3.69 6.42 11.56
CA GLN A 232 3.84 4.98 11.60
C GLN A 232 5.26 4.53 11.96
N PHE A 233 5.32 3.32 12.51
CA PHE A 233 6.53 2.54 12.69
C PHE A 233 6.50 1.37 11.71
N VAL A 234 7.54 1.20 10.91
CA VAL A 234 7.63 0.18 9.87
C VAL A 234 9.03 -0.46 9.89
N ASN A 235 9.15 -1.70 9.43
CA ASN A 235 10.48 -2.28 9.20
C ASN A 235 10.95 -2.16 7.74
N SER A 236 10.11 -1.71 6.82
CA SER A 236 10.49 -1.53 5.42
C SER A 236 11.03 -0.12 5.16
N PHE A 237 12.14 -0.02 4.44
CA PHE A 237 12.62 1.26 3.91
C PHE A 237 11.96 1.60 2.57
N GLY A 238 11.63 0.58 1.79
CA GLY A 238 10.85 0.70 0.58
C GLY A 238 9.40 1.05 0.84
N ILE A 239 8.79 1.80 -0.07
CA ILE A 239 7.42 2.34 0.06
C ILE A 239 6.46 1.71 -0.95
N VAL A 240 6.98 1.17 -2.07
CA VAL A 240 6.19 0.53 -3.12
C VAL A 240 6.22 -1.00 -3.02
N GLU A 241 5.23 -1.65 -3.59
CA GLU A 241 4.88 -3.06 -3.37
C GLU A 241 6.04 -4.02 -3.63
N ASN A 242 6.79 -3.82 -4.72
CA ASN A 242 7.97 -4.64 -5.03
C ASN A 242 9.10 -4.49 -4.03
N GLN A 243 9.17 -3.36 -3.31
CA GLN A 243 10.19 -3.10 -2.29
C GLN A 243 9.75 -3.63 -0.93
N PHE A 244 8.60 -3.16 -0.38
CA PHE A 244 8.25 -3.50 1.00
C PHE A 244 7.77 -4.95 1.17
N PHE A 245 7.17 -5.57 0.16
CA PHE A 245 6.76 -6.97 0.28
C PHE A 245 7.92 -7.95 0.21
N MET A 246 8.85 -7.75 -0.73
CA MET A 246 9.85 -8.75 -1.05
C MET A 246 11.26 -8.38 -0.60
N ARG A 247 11.57 -7.10 -0.43
CA ARG A 247 12.95 -6.61 -0.20
C ARG A 247 13.14 -5.87 1.14
N THR A 248 12.33 -6.20 2.15
CA THR A 248 12.50 -5.67 3.51
C THR A 248 13.64 -6.39 4.21
N THR A 249 14.72 -5.67 4.50
CA THR A 249 15.95 -6.19 5.11
C THR A 249 16.00 -6.01 6.62
N ASP A 250 15.13 -5.19 7.19
CA ASP A 250 15.12 -4.91 8.63
C ASP A 250 14.05 -5.72 9.36
N SER A 251 14.34 -6.04 10.62
CA SER A 251 13.47 -6.84 11.49
C SER A 251 13.09 -6.07 12.75
N TRP A 252 11.84 -6.16 13.18
CA TRP A 252 11.36 -5.64 14.46
C TRP A 252 12.12 -6.22 15.66
N LYS A 253 12.59 -7.47 15.55
CA LYS A 253 13.35 -8.14 16.62
C LYS A 253 14.70 -7.47 16.92
N ASN A 254 15.30 -6.82 15.91
CA ASN A 254 16.63 -6.22 16.01
C ASN A 254 16.57 -4.69 15.96
N TRP A 255 15.44 -4.10 16.42
CA TRP A 255 15.22 -2.66 16.37
C TRP A 255 15.37 -2.05 14.97
N GLY A 256 15.25 -2.89 13.93
CA GLY A 256 15.18 -2.45 12.55
C GLY A 256 13.83 -1.78 12.22
N ILE A 257 13.40 -0.89 13.11
CA ILE A 257 12.14 -0.15 13.04
C ILE A 257 12.45 1.25 12.57
N ARG A 258 11.61 1.78 11.71
CA ARG A 258 11.72 3.14 11.15
C ARG A 258 10.50 3.95 11.51
N LEU A 259 10.71 5.17 11.97
CA LEU A 259 9.66 6.15 11.99
C LEU A 259 9.33 6.56 10.54
N GLY A 260 8.07 6.79 10.26
CA GLY A 260 7.61 7.31 8.99
C GLY A 260 6.36 8.15 9.15
N PHE A 261 6.05 8.89 8.11
CA PHE A 261 4.78 9.59 8.02
C PHE A 261 4.29 9.59 6.57
N ASN A 262 2.97 9.68 6.40
CA ASN A 262 2.36 10.00 5.12
C ASN A 262 1.46 11.23 5.32
N VAL A 263 1.40 12.06 4.31
CA VAL A 263 0.45 13.17 4.22
C VAL A 263 -0.24 13.07 2.88
N SER A 264 -1.57 13.07 2.87
CA SER A 264 -2.33 13.08 1.63
C SER A 264 -3.41 14.15 1.63
N ARG A 265 -3.69 14.66 0.44
CA ARG A 265 -4.74 15.65 0.20
C ARG A 265 -5.47 15.35 -1.09
N MET A 266 -6.80 15.49 -1.04
CA MET A 266 -7.67 15.36 -2.20
C MET A 266 -7.96 16.73 -2.83
N PHE A 267 -7.98 16.75 -4.18
CA PHE A 267 -8.30 17.93 -4.99
C PHE A 267 -9.38 17.56 -6.00
N ALA A 268 -10.48 18.28 -6.04
CA ALA A 268 -11.45 18.19 -7.13
C ALA A 268 -10.84 18.85 -8.40
N ILE A 269 -11.03 18.19 -9.54
CA ILE A 269 -10.52 18.64 -10.86
C ILE A 269 -11.71 18.80 -11.81
#